data_04fb27406d404eca3a0e90a9781be1b5
#
_entry.id   04fb27406d404eca3a0e90a9781be1b5
#
_cell.length_a   1.000
_cell.length_b   1.000
_cell.length_c   1.000
_cell.angle_alpha   90.00
_cell.angle_beta   90.00
_cell.angle_gamma   90.00
#
_symmetry.space_group_name_H-M   'P 1'
#
loop_
_entity.id
_entity.type
_entity.pdbx_description
1 polymer ?
#
loop_
_entity_poly.entity_id
_entity_poly.type
_entity_poly.pdbx_seq_one_letter_code
_entity_poly.pdbx_strand_id
1 'polypeptide(L)'
;ADEYKAHLIETTGYKEQLESYKVTVEPQISFTLMDQETGQVKAIVGGRGEKTEDRSFNRATEATRQPGSTFKVVASFLPALDGCGMSLATVYKDEPYTYTNGGEVRNWYSGYRGPSTIRQAIQNSMNILAVKTITDVTPELAYEYLLKLGFTTLVKERTNSSGGIESDINQS
;
A
#
# COMPACT_ATOMS: atom_id res chain seq x y z
N ALA A 1 7.00 2.69 -24.13
CA ALA A 1 6.43 1.67 -25.03
C ALA A 1 7.48 0.66 -25.47
N ASP A 2 8.64 1.13 -25.93
CA ASP A 2 9.72 0.26 -26.42
C ASP A 2 10.30 -0.63 -25.32
N GLU A 3 10.52 -0.10 -24.12
CA GLU A 3 10.95 -0.87 -22.95
C GLU A 3 9.92 -1.94 -22.56
N TYR A 4 8.63 -1.60 -22.60
CA TYR A 4 7.57 -2.55 -22.29
C TYR A 4 7.48 -3.65 -23.35
N LYS A 5 7.63 -3.30 -24.63
CA LYS A 5 7.68 -4.26 -25.72
C LYS A 5 8.88 -5.20 -25.59
N ALA A 6 10.07 -4.65 -25.26
CA ALA A 6 11.27 -5.45 -25.00
C ALA A 6 11.06 -6.44 -23.84
N HIS A 7 10.48 -6.00 -22.76
CA HIS A 7 10.14 -6.85 -21.61
C HIS A 7 9.15 -7.98 -21.98
N LEU A 8 8.12 -7.69 -22.77
CA LEU A 8 7.20 -8.70 -23.25
C LEU A 8 7.89 -9.75 -24.14
N ILE A 9 8.79 -9.32 -25.04
CA ILE A 9 9.56 -10.23 -25.88
C ILE A 9 10.44 -11.14 -25.02
N GLU A 10 11.12 -10.57 -24.02
CA GLU A 10 11.99 -11.32 -23.10
C GLU A 10 11.21 -12.36 -22.28
N THR A 11 10.03 -11.98 -21.77
CA THR A 11 9.24 -12.85 -20.89
C THR A 11 8.41 -13.89 -21.60
N THR A 12 7.94 -13.61 -22.83
CA THR A 12 7.05 -14.52 -23.58
C THR A 12 7.74 -15.29 -24.68
N GLY A 13 8.89 -14.82 -25.17
CA GLY A 13 9.60 -15.40 -26.30
C GLY A 13 8.93 -15.15 -27.68
N TYR A 14 7.81 -14.42 -27.73
CA TYR A 14 7.06 -14.16 -28.99
C TYR A 14 7.60 -12.95 -29.75
N LYS A 15 8.89 -12.96 -30.10
CA LYS A 15 9.57 -11.84 -30.75
C LYS A 15 8.92 -11.40 -32.06
N GLU A 16 8.74 -12.32 -33.00
CA GLU A 16 8.22 -12.00 -34.34
C GLU A 16 6.81 -11.42 -34.30
N GLN A 17 5.95 -11.98 -33.45
CA GLN A 17 4.56 -11.51 -33.28
C GLN A 17 4.54 -10.11 -32.64
N LEU A 18 5.36 -9.86 -31.62
CA LEU A 18 5.38 -8.59 -30.90
C LEU A 18 6.10 -7.47 -31.67
N GLU A 19 7.07 -7.77 -32.51
CA GLU A 19 7.74 -6.78 -33.37
C GLU A 19 6.78 -6.19 -34.42
N SER A 20 5.79 -6.95 -34.88
CA SER A 20 4.80 -6.48 -35.84
C SER A 20 3.73 -5.55 -35.25
N TYR A 21 3.58 -5.49 -33.91
CA TYR A 21 2.57 -4.69 -33.24
C TYR A 21 3.12 -3.34 -32.78
N LYS A 22 2.30 -2.29 -32.95
CA LYS A 22 2.55 -0.99 -32.32
C LYS A 22 2.07 -1.03 -30.89
N VAL A 23 2.96 -0.99 -29.91
CA VAL A 23 2.63 -0.87 -28.51
C VAL A 23 2.42 0.61 -28.17
N THR A 24 1.19 0.95 -27.73
CA THR A 24 0.88 2.28 -27.20
C THR A 24 0.62 2.14 -25.70
N VAL A 25 1.40 2.84 -24.89
CA VAL A 25 1.20 2.90 -23.44
C VAL A 25 0.13 3.94 -23.16
N GLU A 26 -1.03 3.48 -22.67
CA GLU A 26 -2.11 4.36 -22.24
C GLU A 26 -2.20 4.38 -20.72
N PRO A 27 -2.07 5.57 -20.08
CA PRO A 27 -2.32 5.70 -18.65
C PRO A 27 -3.75 5.24 -18.34
N GLN A 28 -3.88 4.36 -17.38
CA GLN A 28 -5.16 3.84 -16.90
C GLN A 28 -5.49 4.43 -15.53
N ILE A 29 -6.78 4.56 -15.25
CA ILE A 29 -7.30 5.02 -13.98
C ILE A 29 -8.46 4.13 -13.55
N SER A 30 -8.57 3.90 -12.26
CA SER A 30 -9.77 3.35 -11.63
C SER A 30 -10.27 4.28 -10.55
N PHE A 31 -11.55 4.25 -10.31
CA PHE A 31 -12.20 5.13 -9.34
C PHE A 31 -13.33 4.40 -8.62
N THR A 32 -13.40 4.59 -7.31
CA THR A 32 -14.50 4.10 -6.48
C THR A 32 -15.06 5.25 -5.67
N LEU A 33 -16.35 5.48 -5.79
CA LEU A 33 -17.10 6.46 -4.98
C LEU A 33 -17.89 5.72 -3.90
N MET A 34 -17.64 6.07 -2.65
CA MET A 34 -18.32 5.50 -1.51
C MET A 34 -18.96 6.59 -0.66
N ASP A 35 -20.16 6.32 -0.21
CA ASP A 35 -20.84 7.12 0.80
C ASP A 35 -20.22 6.82 2.17
N GLN A 36 -19.61 7.82 2.78
CA GLN A 36 -18.88 7.68 4.04
C GLN A 36 -19.79 7.38 5.25
N GLU A 37 -21.06 7.77 5.20
CA GLU A 37 -22.01 7.56 6.31
C GLU A 37 -22.54 6.12 6.30
N THR A 38 -22.81 5.59 5.12
CA THR A 38 -23.45 4.28 4.94
C THR A 38 -22.47 3.18 4.55
N GLY A 39 -21.27 3.53 4.09
CA GLY A 39 -20.29 2.60 3.52
C GLY A 39 -20.70 2.04 2.15
N GLN A 40 -21.78 2.53 1.55
CA GLN A 40 -22.27 2.05 0.26
C GLN A 40 -21.43 2.58 -0.89
N VAL A 41 -20.99 1.68 -1.76
CA VAL A 41 -20.34 2.05 -3.03
C VAL A 41 -21.41 2.55 -4.00
N LYS A 42 -21.30 3.82 -4.40
CA LYS A 42 -22.24 4.51 -5.31
C LYS A 42 -21.80 4.44 -6.77
N ALA A 43 -20.49 4.38 -7.04
CA ALA A 43 -19.97 4.23 -8.38
C ALA A 43 -18.61 3.53 -8.39
N ILE A 44 -18.35 2.76 -9.44
CA ILE A 44 -17.06 2.13 -9.70
C ILE A 44 -16.72 2.34 -11.18
N VAL A 45 -15.49 2.80 -11.44
CA VAL A 45 -14.91 2.89 -12.79
C VAL A 45 -13.64 2.05 -12.80
N GLY A 46 -13.59 1.01 -13.61
CA GLY A 46 -12.49 0.03 -13.65
C GLY A 46 -11.38 0.35 -14.63
N GLY A 47 -11.54 1.37 -15.47
CA GLY A 47 -10.54 1.76 -16.47
C GLY A 47 -10.96 3.02 -17.23
N ARG A 48 -10.03 3.56 -18.02
CA ARG A 48 -10.25 4.70 -18.90
C ARG A 48 -10.72 4.23 -20.29
N GLY A 49 -11.53 5.04 -20.96
CA GLY A 49 -12.03 4.80 -22.32
C GLY A 49 -13.33 4.00 -22.37
N GLU A 50 -13.82 3.78 -23.58
CA GLU A 50 -15.02 2.99 -23.80
C GLU A 50 -14.75 1.51 -23.55
N LYS A 51 -15.75 0.83 -23.01
CA LYS A 51 -15.70 -0.62 -22.82
C LYS A 51 -16.02 -1.27 -24.15
N THR A 52 -15.02 -1.90 -24.77
CA THR A 52 -15.14 -2.57 -26.06
C THR A 52 -15.40 -4.06 -25.96
N GLU A 53 -15.17 -4.66 -24.79
CA GLU A 53 -15.30 -6.10 -24.55
C GLU A 53 -16.05 -6.38 -23.25
N ASP A 54 -16.82 -7.46 -23.22
CA ASP A 54 -17.43 -7.97 -21.99
C ASP A 54 -16.37 -8.61 -21.09
N ARG A 55 -16.55 -8.48 -19.77
CA ARG A 55 -15.63 -9.01 -18.75
C ARG A 55 -14.21 -8.48 -18.85
N SER A 56 -14.03 -7.24 -19.34
CA SER A 56 -12.73 -6.57 -19.29
C SER A 56 -12.25 -6.38 -17.85
N PHE A 57 -10.93 -6.40 -17.65
CA PHE A 57 -10.28 -6.27 -16.34
C PHE A 57 -10.69 -4.97 -15.62
N ASN A 58 -11.32 -5.11 -14.46
CA ASN A 58 -11.75 -4.00 -13.63
C ASN A 58 -10.66 -3.66 -12.60
N ARG A 59 -9.91 -2.62 -12.85
CA ARG A 59 -8.79 -2.20 -11.98
C ARG A 59 -9.21 -1.76 -10.58
N ALA A 60 -10.46 -1.38 -10.39
CA ALA A 60 -10.96 -0.98 -9.08
C ALA A 60 -11.21 -2.19 -8.14
N THR A 61 -11.50 -3.37 -8.71
CA THR A 61 -11.85 -4.57 -7.94
C THR A 61 -10.89 -5.74 -8.09
N GLU A 62 -10.09 -5.76 -9.16
CA GLU A 62 -9.24 -6.90 -9.51
C GLU A 62 -7.75 -6.59 -9.46
N ALA A 63 -7.36 -5.30 -9.59
CA ALA A 63 -5.95 -4.93 -9.53
C ALA A 63 -5.42 -4.97 -8.11
N THR A 64 -4.29 -5.65 -7.93
CA THR A 64 -3.50 -5.56 -6.70
C THR A 64 -2.39 -4.54 -6.90
N ARG A 65 -2.26 -3.62 -5.94
CA ARG A 65 -1.24 -2.57 -5.96
C ARG A 65 -0.73 -2.34 -4.54
N GLN A 66 0.51 -1.91 -4.46
CA GLN A 66 1.09 -1.46 -3.20
C GLN A 66 0.37 -0.17 -2.76
N PRO A 67 -0.28 -0.16 -1.58
CA PRO A 67 -1.14 0.94 -1.17
C PRO A 67 -0.37 2.20 -0.75
N GLY A 68 0.93 2.07 -0.47
CA GLY A 68 1.75 3.16 0.01
C GLY A 68 1.26 3.74 1.34
N SER A 69 1.45 5.03 1.54
CA SER A 69 1.14 5.71 2.81
C SER A 69 -0.34 5.74 3.19
N THR A 70 -1.27 5.45 2.30
CA THR A 70 -2.68 5.30 2.64
C THR A 70 -2.91 4.13 3.60
N PHE A 71 -2.03 3.14 3.56
CA PHE A 71 -2.10 1.95 4.40
C PHE A 71 -1.80 2.23 5.87
N LYS A 72 -1.03 3.27 6.19
CA LYS A 72 -0.70 3.66 7.58
C LYS A 72 -1.94 3.85 8.45
N VAL A 73 -3.01 4.41 7.86
CA VAL A 73 -4.26 4.67 8.60
C VAL A 73 -4.87 3.37 9.09
N VAL A 74 -5.00 2.38 8.23
CA VAL A 74 -5.68 1.11 8.53
C VAL A 74 -4.78 0.08 9.21
N ALA A 75 -3.45 0.10 8.92
CA ALA A 75 -2.52 -0.88 9.46
C ALA A 75 -1.84 -0.45 10.77
N SER A 76 -1.57 0.86 10.95
CA SER A 76 -0.86 1.34 12.14
C SER A 76 -1.79 2.07 13.09
N PHE A 77 -2.48 3.10 12.62
CA PHE A 77 -3.20 4.02 13.50
C PHE A 77 -4.56 3.48 13.94
N LEU A 78 -5.31 2.81 13.06
CA LEU A 78 -6.62 2.24 13.44
C LEU A 78 -6.49 1.22 14.59
N PRO A 79 -5.66 0.17 14.51
CA PRO A 79 -5.53 -0.76 15.62
C PRO A 79 -4.95 -0.11 16.89
N ALA A 80 -4.11 0.92 16.76
CA ALA A 80 -3.61 1.69 17.90
C ALA A 80 -4.74 2.40 18.66
N LEU A 81 -5.64 3.05 17.92
CA LEU A 81 -6.74 3.83 18.49
C LEU A 81 -7.87 2.95 19.03
N ASP A 82 -8.21 1.88 18.32
CA ASP A 82 -9.34 1.01 18.63
C ASP A 82 -8.97 -0.12 19.60
N GLY A 83 -7.81 -0.76 19.40
CA GLY A 83 -7.41 -1.96 20.14
C GLY A 83 -6.42 -1.75 21.28
N CYS A 84 -5.61 -0.69 21.24
CA CYS A 84 -4.50 -0.48 22.19
C CYS A 84 -4.71 0.69 23.15
N GLY A 85 -5.91 1.28 23.22
CA GLY A 85 -6.23 2.38 24.13
C GLY A 85 -5.47 3.67 23.85
N MET A 86 -4.85 3.80 22.68
CA MET A 86 -4.19 5.03 22.27
C MET A 86 -5.22 6.07 21.82
N SER A 87 -4.81 7.31 21.70
CA SER A 87 -5.64 8.41 21.23
C SER A 87 -4.91 9.24 20.18
N LEU A 88 -5.65 10.09 19.47
CA LEU A 88 -5.03 11.04 18.55
C LEU A 88 -4.06 12.02 19.23
N ALA A 89 -4.08 12.14 20.55
CA ALA A 89 -3.16 12.93 21.35
C ALA A 89 -1.94 12.13 21.87
N THR A 90 -1.90 10.80 21.66
CA THR A 90 -0.72 10.00 22.00
C THR A 90 0.49 10.51 21.24
N VAL A 91 1.61 10.69 21.93
CA VAL A 91 2.82 11.35 21.42
C VAL A 91 3.92 10.32 21.19
N TYR A 92 4.50 10.36 20.01
CA TYR A 92 5.76 9.70 19.66
C TYR A 92 6.83 10.74 19.34
N LYS A 93 8.08 10.40 19.54
CA LYS A 93 9.20 11.25 19.14
C LYS A 93 9.64 10.92 17.73
N ASP A 94 9.56 11.90 16.85
CA ASP A 94 10.13 11.85 15.51
C ASP A 94 11.64 12.13 15.59
N GLU A 95 12.43 11.09 15.50
CA GLU A 95 13.90 11.06 15.67
C GLU A 95 14.47 9.93 14.81
N PRO A 96 15.81 9.82 14.63
CA PRO A 96 16.40 8.69 13.93
C PRO A 96 15.86 7.36 14.47
N TYR A 97 15.41 6.50 13.55
CA TYR A 97 14.84 5.21 13.90
C TYR A 97 15.26 4.15 12.89
N THR A 98 15.58 2.97 13.36
CA THR A 98 15.96 1.82 12.54
C THR A 98 15.07 0.63 12.85
N TYR A 99 14.76 -0.17 11.82
CA TYR A 99 14.13 -1.46 12.01
C TYR A 99 15.04 -2.43 12.77
N THR A 100 14.48 -3.50 13.27
CA THR A 100 15.23 -4.58 13.95
C THR A 100 16.29 -5.24 13.04
N ASN A 101 16.08 -5.23 11.73
CA ASN A 101 17.05 -5.73 10.73
C ASN A 101 18.13 -4.70 10.36
N GLY A 102 18.17 -3.53 11.01
CA GLY A 102 19.17 -2.48 10.79
C GLY A 102 18.84 -1.48 9.67
N GLY A 103 17.72 -1.66 8.96
CA GLY A 103 17.26 -0.70 7.96
C GLY A 103 16.84 0.64 8.57
N GLU A 104 17.26 1.76 7.99
CA GLU A 104 16.88 3.10 8.46
C GLU A 104 15.49 3.48 7.98
N VAL A 105 14.63 3.95 8.89
CA VAL A 105 13.33 4.54 8.56
C VAL A 105 13.50 6.01 8.27
N ARG A 106 13.08 6.46 7.09
CA ARG A 106 13.17 7.86 6.66
C ARG A 106 11.80 8.46 6.44
N ASN A 107 11.63 9.70 6.88
CA ASN A 107 10.49 10.51 6.50
C ASN A 107 10.65 11.02 5.05
N TRP A 108 9.55 11.46 4.43
CA TRP A 108 9.56 12.09 3.12
C TRP A 108 10.11 13.54 3.15
N TYR A 109 10.17 14.13 4.35
CA TYR A 109 10.75 15.46 4.60
C TYR A 109 12.14 15.35 5.23
N SER A 110 12.92 16.44 5.18
CA SER A 110 14.25 16.51 5.76
C SER A 110 14.20 16.74 7.26
N GLY A 111 15.08 16.08 8.01
CA GLY A 111 15.21 16.21 9.45
C GLY A 111 14.08 15.54 10.24
N TYR A 112 13.95 15.96 11.49
CA TYR A 112 12.99 15.37 12.45
C TYR A 112 12.21 16.49 13.15
N ARG A 113 10.96 16.19 13.51
CA ARG A 113 10.05 17.17 14.14
C ARG A 113 9.96 17.02 15.65
N GLY A 114 10.65 16.04 16.25
CA GLY A 114 10.60 15.78 17.68
C GLY A 114 9.24 15.23 18.17
N PRO A 115 8.81 15.54 19.39
CA PRO A 115 7.53 15.08 19.92
C PRO A 115 6.38 15.48 19.01
N SER A 116 5.64 14.49 18.52
CA SER A 116 4.53 14.68 17.59
C SER A 116 3.39 13.71 17.93
N THR A 117 2.16 14.17 17.80
CA THR A 117 0.98 13.36 18.11
C THR A 117 0.61 12.43 16.96
N ILE A 118 -0.17 11.38 17.24
CA ILE A 118 -0.75 10.50 16.18
C ILE A 118 -1.56 11.35 15.19
N ARG A 119 -2.30 12.38 15.62
CA ARG A 119 -2.98 13.31 14.73
C ARG A 119 -2.03 13.97 13.73
N GLN A 120 -0.91 14.47 14.22
CA GLN A 120 0.13 15.08 13.37
C GLN A 120 0.80 14.04 12.45
N ALA A 121 0.99 12.81 12.93
CA ALA A 121 1.52 11.72 12.13
C ALA A 121 0.62 11.38 10.94
N ILE A 122 -0.69 11.31 11.15
CA ILE A 122 -1.68 11.10 10.07
C ILE A 122 -1.67 12.29 9.11
N GLN A 123 -1.81 13.50 9.64
CA GLN A 123 -1.89 14.74 8.85
C GLN A 123 -0.66 14.95 7.95
N ASN A 124 0.53 14.63 8.47
CA ASN A 124 1.80 14.85 7.77
C ASN A 124 2.39 13.57 7.18
N SER A 125 1.66 12.45 7.22
CA SER A 125 2.12 11.16 6.70
C SER A 125 3.53 10.77 7.20
N MET A 126 3.76 10.91 8.52
CA MET A 126 5.07 10.67 9.12
C MET A 126 5.40 9.17 9.13
N ASN A 127 6.50 8.78 8.49
CA ASN A 127 6.88 7.38 8.38
C ASN A 127 7.36 6.81 9.73
N ILE A 128 8.24 7.54 10.41
CA ILE A 128 8.83 7.09 11.69
C ILE A 128 7.75 6.85 12.74
N LEU A 129 6.78 7.76 12.86
CA LEU A 129 5.71 7.59 13.82
C LEU A 129 4.80 6.41 13.46
N ALA A 130 4.50 6.21 12.18
CA ALA A 130 3.71 5.06 11.73
C ALA A 130 4.40 3.73 12.06
N VAL A 131 5.72 3.65 11.86
CA VAL A 131 6.51 2.45 12.20
C VAL A 131 6.58 2.25 13.72
N LYS A 132 6.83 3.29 14.51
CA LYS A 132 6.79 3.19 15.98
C LYS A 132 5.44 2.73 16.48
N THR A 133 4.36 3.29 15.92
CA THR A 133 2.99 2.91 16.29
C THR A 133 2.72 1.44 15.98
N ILE A 134 3.04 0.94 14.78
CA ILE A 134 2.78 -0.47 14.45
C ILE A 134 3.69 -1.43 15.24
N THR A 135 4.87 -0.98 15.64
CA THR A 135 5.74 -1.76 16.52
C THR A 135 5.11 -1.97 17.90
N ASP A 136 4.50 -0.92 18.48
CA ASP A 136 3.82 -0.99 19.76
C ASP A 136 2.49 -1.74 19.69
N VAL A 137 1.75 -1.59 18.58
CA VAL A 137 0.51 -2.31 18.28
C VAL A 137 0.75 -3.80 18.06
N THR A 138 1.86 -4.17 17.53
CA THR A 138 2.31 -5.42 16.93
C THR A 138 1.78 -5.67 15.51
N PRO A 139 2.64 -6.17 14.63
CA PRO A 139 2.23 -6.53 13.26
C PRO A 139 1.11 -7.57 13.21
N GLU A 140 1.05 -8.49 14.17
CA GLU A 140 0.05 -9.54 14.26
C GLU A 140 -1.35 -8.94 14.48
N LEU A 141 -1.49 -8.00 15.43
CA LEU A 141 -2.77 -7.34 15.68
C LEU A 141 -3.19 -6.48 14.48
N ALA A 142 -2.23 -5.77 13.86
CA ALA A 142 -2.47 -5.01 12.64
C ALA A 142 -3.00 -5.92 11.51
N TYR A 143 -2.40 -7.09 11.32
CA TYR A 143 -2.84 -8.07 10.34
C TYR A 143 -4.27 -8.57 10.60
N GLU A 144 -4.62 -8.85 11.86
CA GLU A 144 -5.99 -9.24 12.22
C GLU A 144 -7.02 -8.14 11.89
N TYR A 145 -6.68 -6.86 12.13
CA TYR A 145 -7.54 -5.74 11.76
C TYR A 145 -7.74 -5.66 10.24
N LEU A 146 -6.68 -5.86 9.47
CA LEU A 146 -6.76 -5.87 8.00
C LEU A 146 -7.65 -7.00 7.48
N LEU A 147 -7.56 -8.20 8.07
CA LEU A 147 -8.46 -9.31 7.72
C LEU A 147 -9.92 -8.98 8.06
N LYS A 148 -10.19 -8.37 9.22
CA LYS A 148 -11.54 -7.91 9.60
C LYS A 148 -12.08 -6.84 8.67
N LEU A 149 -11.22 -6.00 8.10
CA LEU A 149 -11.57 -5.00 7.08
C LEU A 149 -11.78 -5.59 5.67
N GLY A 150 -11.57 -6.91 5.51
CA GLY A 150 -11.81 -7.61 4.24
C GLY A 150 -10.64 -7.60 3.26
N PHE A 151 -9.43 -7.29 3.70
CA PHE A 151 -8.25 -7.45 2.85
C PHE A 151 -7.96 -8.93 2.63
N THR A 152 -7.92 -9.37 1.38
CA THR A 152 -7.75 -10.78 0.98
C THR A 152 -6.41 -11.05 0.28
N THR A 153 -5.68 -10.00 -0.11
CA THR A 153 -4.43 -10.10 -0.89
C THR A 153 -3.18 -9.87 -0.04
N LEU A 154 -3.33 -9.91 1.29
CA LEU A 154 -2.21 -9.80 2.22
C LEU A 154 -1.36 -11.05 2.19
N VAL A 155 -0.04 -10.86 2.15
CA VAL A 155 0.94 -11.95 2.25
C VAL A 155 1.59 -11.86 3.63
N LYS A 156 1.35 -12.84 4.49
CA LYS A 156 1.92 -12.87 5.84
C LYS A 156 3.42 -13.05 5.83
N GLU A 157 3.89 -13.90 4.93
CA GLU A 157 5.31 -14.23 4.76
C GLU A 157 5.61 -14.46 3.29
N ARG A 158 6.73 -13.98 2.81
CA ARG A 158 7.25 -14.31 1.49
C ARG A 158 8.75 -14.56 1.56
N THR A 159 9.23 -15.43 0.69
CA THR A 159 10.66 -15.68 0.54
C THR A 159 11.24 -14.61 -0.40
N ASN A 160 12.22 -13.88 0.06
CA ASN A 160 12.96 -12.93 -0.78
C ASN A 160 13.92 -13.68 -1.74
N SER A 161 14.53 -12.94 -2.67
CA SER A 161 15.46 -13.49 -3.66
C SER A 161 16.71 -14.15 -3.05
N SER A 162 16.98 -13.91 -1.77
CA SER A 162 18.09 -14.48 -1.01
C SER A 162 17.69 -15.71 -0.18
N GLY A 163 16.43 -16.17 -0.28
CA GLY A 163 15.89 -17.29 0.49
C GLY A 163 15.47 -16.93 1.93
N GLY A 164 15.52 -15.67 2.32
CA GLY A 164 15.02 -15.17 3.59
C GLY A 164 13.50 -15.02 3.59
N ILE A 165 12.87 -15.17 4.75
CA ILE A 165 11.44 -14.92 4.93
C ILE A 165 11.23 -13.45 5.29
N GLU A 166 10.38 -12.76 4.55
CA GLU A 166 9.97 -11.38 4.80
C GLU A 166 8.47 -11.33 5.07
N SER A 167 8.07 -10.57 6.10
CA SER A 167 6.66 -10.28 6.38
C SER A 167 6.26 -8.97 5.71
N ASP A 168 5.18 -8.97 4.96
CA ASP A 168 4.66 -7.76 4.30
C ASP A 168 4.20 -6.68 5.30
N ILE A 169 3.93 -7.07 6.54
CA ILE A 169 3.52 -6.16 7.61
C ILE A 169 4.69 -5.27 8.08
N ASN A 170 5.93 -5.73 7.90
CA ASN A 170 7.13 -4.99 8.31
C ASN A 170 7.69 -4.04 7.23
N GLN A 171 7.03 -3.91 6.08
CA GLN A 171 7.50 -3.10 4.95
C GLN A 171 6.65 -1.85 4.65
N SER A 172 5.69 -1.54 5.50
CA SER A 172 4.84 -0.34 5.36
C SER A 172 5.48 0.92 5.94
#